data_8fa509f904f38687afb591087155f477
#
_entry.id   8fa509f904f38687afb591087155f477
#
_cell.length_a   1.000
_cell.length_b   1.000
_cell.length_c   1.000
_cell.angle_alpha   90.00
_cell.angle_beta   90.00
_cell.angle_gamma   90.00
#
_symmetry.space_group_name_H-M   'P 1'
#
loop_
_entity.id
_entity.type
_entity.pdbx_description
1 polymer ?
#
loop_
_entity_poly.entity_id
_entity_poly.type
_entity_poly.pdbx_seq_one_letter_code
_entity_poly.pdbx_strand_id
1 'polypeptide(L)'
;MKGKPISSDKTFLCIKDKITGIIYPHPLSNFIKSELERKSLALTTQRNYAEEIKKFLNFILECIEDEDETFLHLEEGGIYGLELQHGARYISFLTHRVKMGQISSTQVFRTERILVRFYRWLNEQNITKENVQYREEIKIVKGEKRTIIISPFDNFELGTEYPNKRESTQAIKDRKLHDFGNGRLDLVNLFIRVAEIEAPDIALGIAFQCYGGVRRGEVVNLLRSSVKEPNKNGSGEFTLNIQDNWKKIFPDKELTVSEQVKKERIQAIFKVPIVLELYKKHKENLMRLERRGKIKNKHALFSSMHTGKPITGMAYWERFTKVKDKFLEILEPNEKDYQFLTSKSWSTHIGRGIYTNMLVFLLGWSASQVTVARGDSDIQSAQSYIEEQNVKKQTEEAVEIIARATIQANRQYTSIESLRSL
;
A
#
# COMPACT_ATOMS: atom_id res chain seq x y z
N MET A 1 -12.34 -22.37 30.54
CA MET A 1 -11.41 -21.84 29.52
C MET A 1 -11.10 -20.38 29.87
N LYS A 2 -9.90 -20.06 30.32
CA LYS A 2 -9.48 -18.66 30.53
C LYS A 2 -9.06 -18.11 29.17
N GLY A 3 -9.93 -17.33 28.52
CA GLY A 3 -9.59 -16.61 27.29
C GLY A 3 -8.45 -15.64 27.56
N LYS A 4 -7.36 -15.72 26.79
CA LYS A 4 -6.32 -14.70 26.80
C LYS A 4 -6.95 -13.38 26.39
N PRO A 5 -6.70 -12.26 27.10
CA PRO A 5 -7.19 -10.97 26.67
C PRO A 5 -6.62 -10.64 25.28
N ILE A 6 -7.48 -10.50 24.29
CA ILE A 6 -7.10 -10.03 22.95
C ILE A 6 -6.89 -8.52 23.08
N SER A 7 -5.64 -8.08 23.19
CA SER A 7 -5.33 -6.66 23.15
C SER A 7 -5.40 -6.21 21.68
N SER A 8 -6.43 -5.46 21.30
CA SER A 8 -6.51 -4.81 20.00
C SER A 8 -6.03 -3.36 20.11
N ASP A 9 -5.10 -2.95 19.25
CA ASP A 9 -4.71 -1.55 19.13
C ASP A 9 -5.89 -0.73 18.62
N LYS A 10 -6.18 0.42 19.25
CA LYS A 10 -7.31 1.29 18.92
C LYS A 10 -6.81 2.70 18.66
N THR A 11 -7.47 3.39 17.73
CA THR A 11 -7.22 4.80 17.45
C THR A 11 -8.25 5.65 18.15
N PHE A 12 -7.81 6.72 18.82
CA PHE A 12 -8.66 7.69 19.49
C PHE A 12 -8.50 9.07 18.86
N LEU A 13 -9.59 9.84 18.81
CA LEU A 13 -9.57 11.27 18.61
C LEU A 13 -9.36 11.93 19.98
N CYS A 14 -8.43 12.86 20.06
CA CYS A 14 -8.14 13.57 21.29
C CYS A 14 -8.14 15.09 21.05
N ILE A 15 -8.55 15.85 22.06
CA ILE A 15 -8.38 17.30 22.10
C ILE A 15 -7.12 17.57 22.92
N LYS A 16 -6.26 18.45 22.42
CA LYS A 16 -5.13 19.00 23.16
C LYS A 16 -5.47 20.42 23.57
N ASP A 17 -5.57 20.66 24.88
CA ASP A 17 -5.71 22.00 25.41
C ASP A 17 -4.49 22.84 25.09
N LYS A 18 -4.69 24.01 24.46
CA LYS A 18 -3.60 24.88 24.00
C LYS A 18 -2.83 25.52 25.17
N ILE A 19 -3.47 25.72 26.31
CA ILE A 19 -2.90 26.42 27.49
C ILE A 19 -2.15 25.43 28.37
N THR A 20 -2.83 24.35 28.77
CA THR A 20 -2.26 23.35 29.71
C THR A 20 -1.45 22.27 29.03
N GLY A 21 -1.61 22.08 27.72
CA GLY A 21 -1.00 20.98 26.95
C GLY A 21 -1.60 19.60 27.24
N ILE A 22 -2.62 19.52 28.11
CA ILE A 22 -3.26 18.26 28.48
C ILE A 22 -4.03 17.69 27.30
N ILE A 23 -3.98 16.36 27.14
CA ILE A 23 -4.66 15.65 26.06
C ILE A 23 -5.84 14.86 26.64
N TYR A 24 -7.05 15.12 26.13
CA TYR A 24 -8.28 14.45 26.55
C TYR A 24 -8.84 13.61 25.40
N PRO A 25 -9.28 12.35 25.65
CA PRO A 25 -10.03 11.58 24.66
C PRO A 25 -11.34 12.30 24.32
N HIS A 26 -11.60 12.47 23.03
CA HIS A 26 -12.85 13.07 22.55
C HIS A 26 -13.95 12.02 22.35
N PRO A 27 -15.22 12.28 22.72
CA PRO A 27 -16.34 11.34 22.56
C PRO A 27 -16.54 10.85 21.13
N LEU A 28 -16.17 11.63 20.11
CA LEU A 28 -16.18 11.22 18.69
C LEU A 28 -15.27 10.02 18.39
N SER A 29 -14.40 9.61 19.31
CA SER A 29 -13.69 8.33 19.22
C SER A 29 -14.65 7.15 19.13
N ASN A 30 -15.90 7.29 19.63
CA ASN A 30 -16.94 6.27 19.51
C ASN A 30 -17.35 6.03 18.04
N PHE A 31 -17.23 7.01 17.15
CA PHE A 31 -17.40 6.81 15.72
C PHE A 31 -16.41 5.78 15.17
N ILE A 32 -15.13 5.94 15.50
CA ILE A 32 -14.09 5.00 15.05
C ILE A 32 -14.35 3.60 15.61
N LYS A 33 -14.78 3.50 16.88
CA LYS A 33 -15.13 2.24 17.54
C LYS A 33 -16.33 1.58 16.86
N SER A 34 -17.41 2.32 16.55
CA SER A 34 -18.62 1.77 15.91
C SER A 34 -18.33 1.26 14.50
N GLU A 35 -17.52 1.96 13.70
CA GLU A 35 -17.12 1.52 12.38
C GLU A 35 -16.19 0.29 12.44
N LEU A 36 -15.35 0.18 13.48
CA LEU A 36 -14.51 -0.99 13.73
C LEU A 36 -15.36 -2.23 14.08
N GLU A 37 -16.32 -2.10 14.98
CA GLU A 37 -17.20 -3.20 15.41
C GLU A 37 -18.02 -3.73 14.23
N ARG A 38 -18.50 -2.85 13.34
CA ARG A 38 -19.27 -3.23 12.14
C ARG A 38 -18.43 -3.95 11.07
N LYS A 39 -17.13 -3.67 10.96
CA LYS A 39 -16.33 -4.07 9.78
C LYS A 39 -14.98 -4.70 10.10
N SER A 40 -14.64 -4.92 11.36
CA SER A 40 -13.30 -5.41 11.77
C SER A 40 -12.17 -4.63 11.08
N LEU A 41 -12.21 -3.30 11.15
CA LEU A 41 -11.29 -2.44 10.44
C LEU A 41 -9.85 -2.56 10.94
N ALA A 42 -8.91 -2.66 10.00
CA ALA A 42 -7.48 -2.61 10.31
C ALA A 42 -7.09 -1.25 10.91
N LEU A 43 -6.06 -1.22 11.75
CA LEU A 43 -5.55 0.00 12.41
C LEU A 43 -5.29 1.13 11.42
N THR A 44 -4.76 0.83 10.22
CA THR A 44 -4.59 1.80 9.13
C THR A 44 -5.89 2.46 8.73
N THR A 45 -6.98 1.69 8.67
CA THR A 45 -8.30 2.22 8.32
C THR A 45 -8.83 3.10 9.44
N GLN A 46 -8.71 2.67 10.70
CA GLN A 46 -9.08 3.47 11.86
C GLN A 46 -8.38 4.83 11.87
N ARG A 47 -7.06 4.83 11.67
CA ARG A 47 -6.25 6.06 11.58
C ARG A 47 -6.68 6.96 10.43
N ASN A 48 -6.97 6.38 9.28
CA ASN A 48 -7.47 7.15 8.14
C ASN A 48 -8.79 7.85 8.45
N TYR A 49 -9.73 7.15 9.11
CA TYR A 49 -10.99 7.78 9.53
C TYR A 49 -10.73 8.89 10.53
N ALA A 50 -9.93 8.63 11.57
CA ALA A 50 -9.59 9.61 12.59
C ALA A 50 -8.90 10.84 11.99
N GLU A 51 -7.95 10.67 11.06
CA GLU A 51 -7.25 11.78 10.40
C GLU A 51 -8.18 12.63 9.54
N GLU A 52 -9.10 12.02 8.79
CA GLU A 52 -10.03 12.80 7.97
C GLU A 52 -11.05 13.55 8.84
N ILE A 53 -11.57 12.92 9.92
CA ILE A 53 -12.45 13.61 10.87
C ILE A 53 -11.70 14.73 11.60
N LYS A 54 -10.47 14.50 12.03
CA LYS A 54 -9.64 15.55 12.65
C LYS A 54 -9.46 16.75 11.73
N LYS A 55 -9.18 16.53 10.44
CA LYS A 55 -9.04 17.61 9.46
C LYS A 55 -10.33 18.39 9.28
N PHE A 56 -11.45 17.69 9.24
CA PHE A 56 -12.77 18.33 9.15
C PHE A 56 -13.07 19.19 10.39
N LEU A 57 -12.83 18.65 11.59
CA LEU A 57 -13.04 19.41 12.84
C LEU A 57 -12.11 20.62 12.94
N ASN A 58 -10.85 20.48 12.52
CA ASN A 58 -9.93 21.62 12.48
C ASN A 58 -10.38 22.69 11.48
N PHE A 59 -10.88 22.29 10.31
CA PHE A 59 -11.47 23.24 9.35
C PHE A 59 -12.65 24.01 9.95
N ILE A 60 -13.53 23.36 10.73
CA ILE A 60 -14.61 24.03 11.43
C ILE A 60 -14.06 25.07 12.42
N LEU A 61 -13.04 24.69 13.21
CA LEU A 61 -12.41 25.61 14.15
C LEU A 61 -11.75 26.80 13.45
N GLU A 62 -11.09 26.59 12.33
CA GLU A 62 -10.52 27.65 11.50
C GLU A 62 -11.62 28.60 10.98
N CYS A 63 -12.75 28.06 10.47
CA CYS A 63 -13.88 28.88 10.03
C CYS A 63 -14.52 29.70 11.16
N ILE A 64 -14.59 29.17 12.39
CA ILE A 64 -15.06 29.89 13.56
C ILE A 64 -14.06 31.02 13.94
N GLU A 65 -12.75 30.70 13.95
CA GLU A 65 -11.69 31.68 14.21
C GLU A 65 -11.68 32.80 13.15
N ASP A 66 -12.05 32.50 11.90
CA ASP A 66 -12.19 33.46 10.78
C ASP A 66 -13.56 34.18 10.74
N GLU A 67 -14.40 33.98 11.74
CA GLU A 67 -15.72 34.60 11.89
C GLU A 67 -16.71 34.31 10.73
N ASP A 68 -16.59 33.10 10.08
CA ASP A 68 -17.53 32.67 9.03
C ASP A 68 -18.94 32.47 9.63
N GLU A 69 -19.89 33.31 9.20
CA GLU A 69 -21.28 33.33 9.71
C GLU A 69 -21.93 31.92 9.67
N THR A 70 -21.59 31.08 8.71
CA THR A 70 -22.12 29.71 8.59
C THR A 70 -21.70 28.84 9.76
N PHE A 71 -20.54 29.10 10.39
CA PHE A 71 -19.94 28.28 11.42
C PHE A 71 -20.01 28.86 12.83
N LEU A 72 -20.29 30.17 13.00
CA LEU A 72 -20.28 30.86 14.31
C LEU A 72 -21.17 30.17 15.34
N HIS A 73 -22.34 29.67 14.94
CA HIS A 73 -23.27 29.02 15.88
C HIS A 73 -22.70 27.69 16.46
N LEU A 74 -21.64 27.16 15.88
CA LEU A 74 -20.95 25.97 16.39
C LEU A 74 -20.02 26.29 17.56
N GLU A 75 -19.67 27.54 17.78
CA GLU A 75 -18.87 27.96 18.96
C GLU A 75 -19.58 27.58 20.26
N GLU A 76 -20.88 27.86 20.34
CA GLU A 76 -21.70 27.50 21.50
C GLU A 76 -22.34 26.10 21.36
N GLY A 77 -22.85 25.78 20.18
CA GLY A 77 -23.59 24.54 19.93
C GLY A 77 -22.68 23.29 19.77
N GLY A 78 -21.40 23.48 19.53
CA GLY A 78 -20.47 22.41 19.29
C GLY A 78 -20.95 21.45 18.18
N ILE A 79 -20.68 20.16 18.35
CA ILE A 79 -21.06 19.11 17.38
C ILE A 79 -22.58 18.93 17.25
N TYR A 80 -23.37 19.35 18.21
CA TYR A 80 -24.85 19.31 18.17
C TYR A 80 -25.43 20.29 17.17
N GLY A 81 -24.69 21.33 16.80
CA GLY A 81 -25.03 22.30 15.77
C GLY A 81 -24.62 21.89 14.36
N LEU A 82 -23.97 20.73 14.18
CA LEU A 82 -23.51 20.29 12.85
C LEU A 82 -24.69 19.99 11.92
N GLU A 83 -24.65 20.63 10.74
CA GLU A 83 -25.57 20.47 9.63
C GLU A 83 -24.84 19.96 8.39
N LEU A 84 -25.58 19.46 7.39
CA LEU A 84 -24.98 18.98 6.14
C LEU A 84 -24.20 20.07 5.40
N GLN A 85 -24.62 21.34 5.55
CA GLN A 85 -23.96 22.48 4.92
C GLN A 85 -22.49 22.61 5.33
N HIS A 86 -22.14 22.32 6.57
CA HIS A 86 -20.73 22.35 7.03
C HIS A 86 -19.86 21.30 6.32
N GLY A 87 -20.40 20.09 6.13
CA GLY A 87 -19.73 19.05 5.35
C GLY A 87 -19.60 19.42 3.88
N ALA A 88 -20.64 20.02 3.28
CA ALA A 88 -20.64 20.50 1.90
C ALA A 88 -19.58 21.58 1.66
N ARG A 89 -19.48 22.55 2.58
CA ARG A 89 -18.46 23.62 2.57
C ARG A 89 -17.06 23.03 2.65
N TYR A 90 -16.84 22.04 3.51
CA TYR A 90 -15.55 21.35 3.60
C TYR A 90 -15.17 20.60 2.31
N ILE A 91 -16.13 19.91 1.68
CA ILE A 91 -15.90 19.23 0.38
C ILE A 91 -15.55 20.25 -0.70
N SER A 92 -16.26 21.39 -0.74
CA SER A 92 -15.99 22.52 -1.65
C SER A 92 -14.60 23.11 -1.42
N PHE A 93 -14.20 23.31 -0.16
CA PHE A 93 -12.84 23.73 0.22
C PHE A 93 -11.79 22.75 -0.31
N LEU A 94 -11.99 21.45 -0.10
CA LEU A 94 -11.07 20.44 -0.62
C LEU A 94 -11.04 20.43 -2.16
N THR A 95 -12.17 20.67 -2.81
CA THR A 95 -12.25 20.80 -4.27
C THR A 95 -11.44 21.99 -4.78
N HIS A 96 -11.47 23.11 -4.08
CA HIS A 96 -10.62 24.24 -4.39
C HIS A 96 -9.13 23.88 -4.27
N ARG A 97 -8.72 23.12 -3.26
CA ARG A 97 -7.34 22.61 -3.12
C ARG A 97 -6.92 21.67 -4.26
N VAL A 98 -7.87 20.94 -4.87
CA VAL A 98 -7.60 20.17 -6.09
C VAL A 98 -7.30 21.10 -7.27
N LYS A 99 -8.10 22.19 -7.43
CA LYS A 99 -7.87 23.20 -8.49
C LYS A 99 -6.47 23.85 -8.36
N MET A 100 -5.98 24.00 -7.12
CA MET A 100 -4.62 24.50 -6.82
C MET A 100 -3.51 23.44 -6.95
N GLY A 101 -3.84 22.18 -7.30
CA GLY A 101 -2.86 21.09 -7.41
C GLY A 101 -2.29 20.58 -6.08
N GLN A 102 -2.87 20.95 -4.93
CA GLN A 102 -2.38 20.58 -3.61
C GLN A 102 -2.77 19.16 -3.19
N ILE A 103 -3.93 18.70 -3.62
CA ILE A 103 -4.46 17.34 -3.36
C ILE A 103 -5.07 16.75 -4.63
N SER A 104 -5.28 15.42 -4.64
CA SER A 104 -5.92 14.75 -5.78
C SER A 104 -7.45 14.71 -5.65
N SER A 105 -8.17 14.63 -6.78
CA SER A 105 -9.62 14.40 -6.80
C SER A 105 -10.02 13.14 -6.02
N THR A 106 -9.21 12.09 -6.10
CA THR A 106 -9.43 10.83 -5.36
C THR A 106 -9.45 11.05 -3.83
N GLN A 107 -8.65 12.00 -3.34
CA GLN A 107 -8.65 12.36 -1.91
C GLN A 107 -9.99 12.97 -1.50
N VAL A 108 -10.55 13.89 -2.29
CA VAL A 108 -11.86 14.52 -2.01
C VAL A 108 -12.95 13.46 -1.88
N PHE A 109 -13.08 12.57 -2.88
CA PHE A 109 -14.09 11.51 -2.84
C PHE A 109 -13.86 10.46 -1.75
N ARG A 110 -12.62 10.29 -1.30
CA ARG A 110 -12.32 9.45 -0.14
C ARG A 110 -12.78 10.11 1.16
N THR A 111 -12.49 11.39 1.33
CA THR A 111 -12.89 12.17 2.49
C THR A 111 -14.41 12.26 2.57
N GLU A 112 -15.09 12.56 1.46
CA GLU A 112 -16.55 12.55 1.36
C GLU A 112 -17.17 11.25 1.88
N ARG A 113 -16.67 10.10 1.41
CA ARG A 113 -17.17 8.79 1.88
C ARG A 113 -17.01 8.57 3.38
N ILE A 114 -16.00 9.16 4.00
CA ILE A 114 -15.79 9.10 5.45
C ILE A 114 -16.76 10.05 6.14
N LEU A 115 -16.96 11.26 5.60
CA LEU A 115 -17.94 12.23 6.13
C LEU A 115 -19.36 11.68 6.04
N VAL A 116 -19.79 11.08 4.93
CA VAL A 116 -21.10 10.44 4.81
C VAL A 116 -21.34 9.43 5.93
N ARG A 117 -20.33 8.60 6.25
CA ARG A 117 -20.43 7.65 7.37
C ARG A 117 -20.45 8.35 8.73
N PHE A 118 -19.67 9.41 8.87
CA PHE A 118 -19.63 10.18 10.11
C PHE A 118 -20.97 10.87 10.39
N TYR A 119 -21.55 11.56 9.41
CA TYR A 119 -22.86 12.17 9.54
C TYR A 119 -23.96 11.13 9.76
N ARG A 120 -23.90 9.98 9.08
CA ARG A 120 -24.82 8.87 9.35
C ARG A 120 -24.73 8.41 10.80
N TRP A 121 -23.52 8.22 11.33
CA TRP A 121 -23.31 7.86 12.72
C TRP A 121 -23.82 8.94 13.68
N LEU A 122 -23.59 10.22 13.42
CA LEU A 122 -24.13 11.32 14.22
C LEU A 122 -25.67 11.29 14.25
N ASN A 123 -26.30 11.06 13.11
CA ASN A 123 -27.74 10.92 13.00
C ASN A 123 -28.29 9.70 13.79
N GLU A 124 -27.62 8.55 13.68
CA GLU A 124 -27.96 7.33 14.43
C GLU A 124 -27.82 7.52 15.97
N GLN A 125 -26.95 8.44 16.40
CA GLN A 125 -26.76 8.80 17.80
C GLN A 125 -27.68 9.96 18.25
N ASN A 126 -28.55 10.47 17.39
CA ASN A 126 -29.39 11.65 17.61
C ASN A 126 -28.60 12.91 18.04
N ILE A 127 -27.36 13.05 17.50
CA ILE A 127 -26.50 14.21 17.77
C ILE A 127 -26.86 15.37 16.83
N THR A 128 -27.14 15.11 15.56
CA THR A 128 -27.55 16.14 14.60
C THR A 128 -29.01 16.49 14.76
N LYS A 129 -29.35 17.79 14.64
CA LYS A 129 -30.74 18.28 14.64
C LYS A 129 -31.49 17.89 13.37
N GLU A 130 -30.77 17.81 12.24
CA GLU A 130 -31.34 17.42 10.96
C GLU A 130 -31.54 15.91 10.88
N ASN A 131 -32.77 15.48 10.57
CA ASN A 131 -33.04 14.08 10.27
C ASN A 131 -32.68 13.81 8.80
N VAL A 132 -31.41 13.50 8.56
CA VAL A 132 -30.88 13.22 7.21
C VAL A 132 -31.41 11.88 6.72
N GLN A 133 -32.23 11.90 5.68
CA GLN A 133 -32.66 10.67 5.00
C GLN A 133 -31.59 10.22 4.02
N TYR A 134 -30.94 9.08 4.32
CA TYR A 134 -29.96 8.49 3.44
C TYR A 134 -30.66 7.66 2.36
N ARG A 135 -30.51 8.05 1.09
CA ARG A 135 -30.98 7.25 -0.03
C ARG A 135 -30.01 6.09 -0.29
N GLU A 136 -30.56 4.91 -0.39
CA GLU A 136 -29.78 3.69 -0.71
C GLU A 136 -30.14 3.23 -2.11
N GLU A 137 -29.11 3.00 -2.94
CA GLU A 137 -29.26 2.39 -4.28
C GLU A 137 -28.57 1.04 -4.31
N ILE A 138 -29.23 0.07 -4.96
CA ILE A 138 -28.62 -1.22 -5.24
C ILE A 138 -27.87 -1.11 -6.58
N LYS A 139 -26.55 -1.14 -6.53
CA LYS A 139 -25.70 -1.20 -7.73
C LYS A 139 -25.02 -2.57 -7.86
N ILE A 140 -24.94 -3.04 -9.10
CA ILE A 140 -24.14 -4.25 -9.38
C ILE A 140 -22.69 -3.82 -9.49
N VAL A 141 -21.89 -4.21 -8.49
CA VAL A 141 -20.45 -3.94 -8.46
C VAL A 141 -19.73 -5.29 -8.57
N LYS A 142 -19.01 -5.49 -9.67
CA LYS A 142 -18.26 -6.74 -9.94
C LYS A 142 -19.15 -8.01 -9.94
N GLY A 143 -20.36 -7.92 -10.45
CA GLY A 143 -21.32 -9.05 -10.49
C GLY A 143 -22.08 -9.28 -9.18
N GLU A 144 -21.77 -8.58 -8.11
CA GLU A 144 -22.49 -8.66 -6.83
C GLU A 144 -23.40 -7.45 -6.64
N LYS A 145 -24.64 -7.70 -6.17
CA LYS A 145 -25.54 -6.63 -5.72
C LYS A 145 -24.98 -6.01 -4.44
N ARG A 146 -24.68 -4.73 -4.48
CA ARG A 146 -24.23 -3.96 -3.30
C ARG A 146 -25.13 -2.77 -3.09
N THR A 147 -25.57 -2.59 -1.85
CA THR A 147 -26.26 -1.38 -1.43
C THR A 147 -25.24 -0.25 -1.28
N ILE A 148 -25.41 0.81 -2.03
CA ILE A 148 -24.57 2.01 -2.01
C ILE A 148 -25.41 3.14 -1.42
N ILE A 149 -24.85 3.83 -0.42
CA ILE A 149 -25.45 5.04 0.15
C ILE A 149 -25.11 6.19 -0.79
N ILE A 150 -26.15 6.89 -1.29
CA ILE A 150 -25.97 8.13 -2.03
C ILE A 150 -25.49 9.19 -1.06
N SER A 151 -24.53 9.99 -1.47
CA SER A 151 -24.01 11.08 -0.66
C SER A 151 -25.10 12.12 -0.40
N PRO A 152 -25.40 12.46 0.85
CA PRO A 152 -26.32 13.53 1.14
C PRO A 152 -25.78 14.90 0.71
N PHE A 153 -24.47 15.00 0.48
CA PHE A 153 -23.81 16.22 -0.02
C PHE A 153 -24.02 16.45 -1.52
N ASP A 154 -24.54 15.45 -2.28
CA ASP A 154 -24.94 15.61 -3.68
C ASP A 154 -26.27 16.39 -3.84
N ASN A 155 -26.91 16.82 -2.74
CA ASN A 155 -28.09 17.66 -2.81
C ASN A 155 -27.75 19.03 -3.40
N PHE A 156 -28.46 19.42 -4.48
CA PHE A 156 -28.24 20.67 -5.19
C PHE A 156 -28.40 21.91 -4.28
N GLU A 157 -29.29 21.85 -3.29
CA GLU A 157 -29.54 22.95 -2.35
C GLU A 157 -28.31 23.29 -1.49
N LEU A 158 -27.39 22.33 -1.27
CA LEU A 158 -26.18 22.56 -0.52
C LEU A 158 -25.08 23.28 -1.31
N GLY A 159 -25.20 23.38 -2.63
CA GLY A 159 -24.22 24.03 -3.50
C GLY A 159 -22.81 23.42 -3.42
N THR A 160 -22.71 22.13 -3.12
CA THR A 160 -21.42 21.44 -2.94
C THR A 160 -20.63 21.43 -4.26
N GLU A 161 -19.43 21.98 -4.25
CA GLU A 161 -18.52 21.87 -5.38
C GLU A 161 -17.72 20.59 -5.32
N TYR A 162 -17.72 19.86 -6.46
CA TYR A 162 -16.93 18.65 -6.65
C TYR A 162 -15.86 18.85 -7.72
N PRO A 163 -14.73 18.12 -7.63
CA PRO A 163 -13.75 18.14 -8.72
C PRO A 163 -14.33 17.47 -9.96
N ASN A 164 -14.04 18.04 -11.14
CA ASN A 164 -14.66 17.67 -12.42
C ASN A 164 -14.57 16.21 -12.84
N LYS A 165 -13.56 15.47 -12.36
CA LYS A 165 -13.41 14.02 -12.63
C LYS A 165 -12.73 13.33 -11.47
N ARG A 166 -13.22 12.13 -11.13
CA ARG A 166 -12.43 11.14 -10.41
C ARG A 166 -11.24 10.78 -11.28
N GLU A 167 -10.04 10.86 -10.74
CA GLU A 167 -8.89 10.24 -11.41
C GLU A 167 -9.21 8.76 -11.62
N SER A 168 -9.07 8.29 -12.86
CA SER A 168 -9.26 6.88 -13.16
C SER A 168 -8.22 6.07 -12.39
N THR A 169 -8.57 4.85 -12.01
CA THR A 169 -7.60 3.92 -11.42
C THR A 169 -6.38 3.76 -12.33
N GLN A 170 -6.57 3.86 -13.65
CA GLN A 170 -5.51 3.81 -14.64
C GLN A 170 -4.58 5.02 -14.54
N ALA A 171 -5.10 6.25 -14.48
CA ALA A 171 -4.28 7.46 -14.34
C ALA A 171 -3.41 7.45 -13.05
N ILE A 172 -3.91 6.83 -11.96
CA ILE A 172 -3.13 6.66 -10.73
C ILE A 172 -2.02 5.62 -10.91
N LYS A 173 -2.29 4.53 -11.64
CA LYS A 173 -1.30 3.48 -11.94
C LYS A 173 -0.20 4.03 -12.86
N ASP A 174 -0.55 4.82 -13.86
CA ASP A 174 0.38 5.40 -14.82
C ASP A 174 1.44 6.30 -14.19
N ARG A 175 1.19 6.79 -12.96
CA ARG A 175 2.14 7.58 -12.16
C ARG A 175 3.16 6.76 -11.40
N LYS A 176 2.98 5.43 -11.32
CA LYS A 176 3.83 4.53 -10.53
C LYS A 176 4.49 3.49 -11.41
N LEU A 177 5.77 3.32 -11.20
CA LEU A 177 6.50 2.20 -11.78
C LEU A 177 6.21 0.94 -10.96
N HIS A 178 5.91 -0.16 -11.65
CA HIS A 178 5.56 -1.43 -11.03
C HIS A 178 6.69 -2.46 -11.05
N ASP A 179 7.65 -2.33 -11.98
CA ASP A 179 8.87 -3.15 -12.03
C ASP A 179 10.01 -2.37 -12.74
N PHE A 180 11.14 -3.02 -12.95
CA PHE A 180 12.28 -2.46 -13.67
C PHE A 180 12.27 -2.71 -15.19
N GLY A 181 11.11 -3.13 -15.74
CA GLY A 181 10.94 -3.52 -17.13
C GLY A 181 10.91 -5.05 -17.30
N ASN A 182 10.24 -5.50 -18.35
CA ASN A 182 9.95 -6.92 -18.61
C ASN A 182 11.18 -7.81 -18.50
N GLY A 183 11.25 -8.60 -17.40
CA GLY A 183 12.30 -9.59 -17.22
C GLY A 183 13.71 -9.04 -16.96
N ARG A 184 13.87 -7.73 -16.65
CA ARG A 184 15.15 -7.09 -16.35
C ARG A 184 15.72 -7.54 -15.00
N LEU A 185 16.00 -8.85 -14.88
CA LEU A 185 16.63 -9.45 -13.70
C LEU A 185 18.04 -8.93 -13.45
N ASP A 186 18.72 -8.46 -14.51
CA ASP A 186 19.99 -7.75 -14.43
C ASP A 186 19.90 -6.50 -13.56
N LEU A 187 18.90 -5.63 -13.82
CA LEU A 187 18.65 -4.43 -13.01
C LEU A 187 18.21 -4.77 -11.58
N VAL A 188 17.41 -5.82 -11.40
CA VAL A 188 17.00 -6.29 -10.07
C VAL A 188 18.22 -6.73 -9.27
N ASN A 189 19.11 -7.52 -9.87
CA ASN A 189 20.34 -7.97 -9.21
C ASN A 189 21.30 -6.81 -8.94
N LEU A 190 21.45 -5.87 -9.87
CA LEU A 190 22.24 -4.66 -9.66
C LEU A 190 21.70 -3.84 -8.49
N PHE A 191 20.39 -3.61 -8.44
CA PHE A 191 19.75 -2.90 -7.33
C PHE A 191 20.01 -3.57 -5.97
N ILE A 192 19.92 -4.91 -5.91
CA ILE A 192 20.21 -5.68 -4.69
C ILE A 192 21.71 -5.57 -4.32
N ARG A 193 22.64 -5.59 -5.30
CA ARG A 193 24.07 -5.40 -5.03
C ARG A 193 24.39 -3.99 -4.54
N VAL A 194 23.74 -2.97 -5.08
CA VAL A 194 23.82 -1.61 -4.54
C VAL A 194 23.32 -1.55 -3.10
N ALA A 195 22.21 -2.24 -2.80
CA ALA A 195 21.70 -2.32 -1.44
C ALA A 195 22.68 -3.02 -0.48
N GLU A 196 23.42 -4.04 -0.94
CA GLU A 196 24.43 -4.73 -0.14
C GLU A 196 25.56 -3.80 0.30
N ILE A 197 25.90 -2.81 -0.54
CA ILE A 197 26.94 -1.82 -0.27
C ILE A 197 26.41 -0.66 0.60
N GLU A 198 25.28 -0.06 0.16
CA GLU A 198 24.78 1.19 0.75
C GLU A 198 23.94 0.99 2.03
N ALA A 199 23.26 -0.16 2.14
CA ALA A 199 22.40 -0.46 3.27
C ALA A 199 22.37 -1.99 3.56
N PRO A 200 23.51 -2.57 3.98
CA PRO A 200 23.67 -4.02 4.15
C PRO A 200 22.69 -4.61 5.19
N ASP A 201 22.17 -3.79 6.08
CA ASP A 201 21.19 -4.18 7.10
C ASP A 201 19.76 -4.35 6.55
N ILE A 202 19.47 -3.89 5.33
CA ILE A 202 18.18 -4.10 4.65
C ILE A 202 18.30 -4.83 3.29
N ALA A 203 19.50 -5.09 2.80
CA ALA A 203 19.71 -5.71 1.48
C ALA A 203 18.96 -7.05 1.33
N LEU A 204 19.00 -7.92 2.35
CA LEU A 204 18.22 -9.15 2.39
C LEU A 204 16.70 -8.87 2.35
N GLY A 205 16.23 -7.83 3.03
CA GLY A 205 14.83 -7.43 3.00
C GLY A 205 14.38 -7.00 1.61
N ILE A 206 15.22 -6.26 0.87
CA ILE A 206 14.98 -5.90 -0.54
C ILE A 206 14.92 -7.16 -1.40
N ALA A 207 15.86 -8.11 -1.20
CA ALA A 207 15.83 -9.38 -1.91
C ALA A 207 14.54 -10.18 -1.62
N PHE A 208 14.07 -10.23 -0.38
CA PHE A 208 12.78 -10.84 -0.02
C PHE A 208 11.59 -10.14 -0.67
N GLN A 209 11.65 -8.82 -0.85
CA GLN A 209 10.61 -8.09 -1.57
C GLN A 209 10.60 -8.46 -3.06
N CYS A 210 11.77 -8.52 -3.70
CA CYS A 210 11.88 -8.83 -5.12
C CYS A 210 11.62 -10.31 -5.45
N TYR A 211 12.05 -11.22 -4.60
CA TYR A 211 12.00 -12.67 -4.85
C TYR A 211 10.93 -13.42 -4.03
N GLY A 212 10.17 -12.72 -3.22
CA GLY A 212 9.09 -13.28 -2.41
C GLY A 212 7.87 -12.36 -2.29
N GLY A 213 7.89 -11.18 -2.88
CA GLY A 213 6.76 -10.25 -2.88
C GLY A 213 6.35 -9.73 -1.50
N VAL A 214 7.24 -9.73 -0.51
CA VAL A 214 6.95 -9.33 0.88
C VAL A 214 6.78 -7.82 0.97
N ARG A 215 5.84 -7.37 1.78
CA ARG A 215 5.66 -5.93 2.05
C ARG A 215 6.69 -5.42 3.05
N ARG A 216 7.00 -4.11 3.00
CA ARG A 216 7.92 -3.47 3.96
C ARG A 216 7.56 -3.78 5.42
N GLY A 217 6.29 -3.62 5.79
CA GLY A 217 5.82 -3.93 7.15
C GLY A 217 6.00 -5.40 7.53
N GLU A 218 5.85 -6.32 6.58
CA GLU A 218 6.09 -7.74 6.78
C GLU A 218 7.58 -8.03 7.01
N VAL A 219 8.48 -7.39 6.22
CA VAL A 219 9.94 -7.54 6.37
C VAL A 219 10.40 -7.15 7.78
N VAL A 220 10.00 -5.98 8.26
CA VAL A 220 10.45 -5.49 9.58
C VAL A 220 9.83 -6.25 10.76
N ASN A 221 8.79 -7.06 10.52
CA ASN A 221 8.17 -7.96 11.49
C ASN A 221 8.77 -9.37 11.50
N LEU A 222 9.75 -9.67 10.64
CA LEU A 222 10.37 -11.00 10.62
C LEU A 222 11.23 -11.21 11.85
N LEU A 223 11.01 -12.35 12.51
CA LEU A 223 11.91 -12.89 13.50
C LEU A 223 12.98 -13.73 12.80
N ARG A 224 14.11 -13.99 13.47
CA ARG A 224 15.11 -14.97 13.00
C ARG A 224 14.49 -16.36 12.85
N SER A 225 13.58 -16.72 13.75
CA SER A 225 12.83 -17.98 13.68
C SER A 225 11.73 -18.01 12.61
N SER A 226 11.42 -16.87 11.97
CA SER A 226 10.45 -16.82 10.87
C SER A 226 10.99 -17.41 9.58
N VAL A 227 12.29 -17.61 9.45
CA VAL A 227 12.92 -18.11 8.23
C VAL A 227 13.13 -19.62 8.33
N LYS A 228 12.52 -20.36 7.40
CA LYS A 228 12.79 -21.78 7.18
C LYS A 228 13.74 -21.91 6.00
N GLU A 229 14.97 -22.31 6.30
CA GLU A 229 16.02 -22.50 5.30
C GLU A 229 15.83 -23.82 4.52
N PRO A 230 16.32 -23.91 3.27
CA PRO A 230 16.48 -25.17 2.59
C PRO A 230 17.42 -26.10 3.37
N ASN A 231 17.30 -27.39 3.14
CA ASN A 231 18.21 -28.36 3.71
C ASN A 231 19.66 -28.09 3.28
N LYS A 232 20.65 -28.65 4.00
CA LYS A 232 22.08 -28.47 3.70
C LYS A 232 22.48 -28.91 2.29
N ASN A 233 21.77 -29.88 1.73
CA ASN A 233 21.94 -30.33 0.34
C ASN A 233 21.25 -29.44 -0.68
N GLY A 234 20.69 -28.32 -0.29
CA GLY A 234 19.94 -27.40 -1.14
C GLY A 234 18.51 -27.84 -1.48
N SER A 235 18.06 -29.02 -1.01
CA SER A 235 16.67 -29.46 -1.19
C SER A 235 15.75 -28.76 -0.18
N GLY A 236 14.44 -28.83 -0.45
CA GLY A 236 13.42 -28.17 0.38
C GLY A 236 13.16 -26.72 0.00
N GLU A 237 12.17 -26.17 0.64
CA GLU A 237 11.68 -24.81 0.36
C GLU A 237 12.42 -23.76 1.19
N PHE A 238 12.52 -22.56 0.64
CA PHE A 238 12.89 -21.38 1.40
C PHE A 238 11.64 -20.58 1.67
N THR A 239 11.18 -20.54 2.92
CA THR A 239 9.92 -19.89 3.28
C THR A 239 10.07 -18.96 4.46
N LEU A 240 9.17 -17.96 4.50
CA LEU A 240 9.03 -17.02 5.60
C LEU A 240 7.68 -17.23 6.28
N ASN A 241 7.68 -17.39 7.60
CA ASN A 241 6.47 -17.33 8.41
C ASN A 241 6.17 -15.87 8.75
N ILE A 242 5.27 -15.26 7.98
CA ILE A 242 4.86 -13.86 8.15
C ILE A 242 3.77 -13.79 9.21
N GLN A 243 4.08 -13.16 10.32
CA GLN A 243 3.21 -12.94 11.46
C GLN A 243 3.37 -11.53 12.01
N ASP A 244 2.37 -11.05 12.76
CA ASP A 244 2.48 -9.82 13.51
C ASP A 244 3.32 -10.04 14.79
N ASN A 245 4.59 -9.72 14.67
CA ASN A 245 5.55 -9.82 15.76
C ASN A 245 5.92 -8.45 16.36
N TRP A 246 5.11 -7.42 16.08
CA TRP A 246 5.40 -6.04 16.46
C TRP A 246 5.80 -5.92 17.94
N LYS A 247 4.96 -6.42 18.86
CA LYS A 247 5.19 -6.33 20.30
C LYS A 247 6.47 -7.04 20.75
N LYS A 248 6.86 -8.11 20.06
CA LYS A 248 8.08 -8.86 20.36
C LYS A 248 9.34 -8.15 19.88
N ILE A 249 9.25 -7.45 18.76
CA ILE A 249 10.37 -6.73 18.15
C ILE A 249 10.51 -5.31 18.72
N PHE A 250 9.40 -4.62 18.96
CA PHE A 250 9.35 -3.25 19.42
C PHE A 250 8.43 -3.08 20.65
N PRO A 251 8.79 -3.67 21.81
CA PRO A 251 7.91 -3.69 23.00
C PRO A 251 7.53 -2.29 23.50
N ASP A 252 8.43 -1.33 23.33
CA ASP A 252 8.29 0.04 23.86
C ASP A 252 7.78 1.05 22.80
N LYS A 253 7.31 0.57 21.64
CA LYS A 253 6.83 1.43 20.55
C LYS A 253 5.41 1.13 20.18
N GLU A 254 4.67 2.18 19.85
CA GLU A 254 3.38 2.05 19.22
C GLU A 254 3.51 1.57 17.77
N LEU A 255 2.59 0.68 17.35
CA LEU A 255 2.50 0.21 15.98
C LEU A 255 2.16 1.37 15.04
N THR A 256 2.94 1.55 13.99
CA THR A 256 2.63 2.49 12.92
C THR A 256 2.15 1.76 11.65
N VAL A 257 1.56 2.52 10.72
CA VAL A 257 1.09 1.97 9.43
C VAL A 257 2.23 1.33 8.64
N SER A 258 3.46 1.81 8.82
CA SER A 258 4.65 1.33 8.11
C SER A 258 5.13 -0.04 8.55
N GLU A 259 4.70 -0.50 9.73
CA GLU A 259 5.04 -1.80 10.31
C GLU A 259 3.88 -2.79 10.35
N GLN A 260 2.70 -2.42 9.88
CA GLN A 260 1.53 -3.29 9.96
C GLN A 260 1.66 -4.53 9.07
N VAL A 261 1.44 -5.71 9.66
CA VAL A 261 1.20 -6.97 8.94
C VAL A 261 -0.29 -7.09 8.66
N LYS A 262 -0.67 -7.08 7.36
CA LYS A 262 -2.09 -7.11 6.96
C LYS A 262 -2.70 -8.52 6.99
N LYS A 263 -1.89 -9.55 6.73
CA LYS A 263 -2.33 -10.94 6.67
C LYS A 263 -1.17 -11.86 7.00
N GLU A 264 -1.37 -12.68 7.99
CA GLU A 264 -0.42 -13.74 8.37
C GLU A 264 -0.45 -14.87 7.34
N ARG A 265 0.72 -15.41 7.01
CA ARG A 265 0.86 -16.51 6.04
C ARG A 265 2.28 -17.06 6.02
N ILE A 266 2.41 -18.24 5.41
CA ILE A 266 3.72 -18.74 4.97
C ILE A 266 3.96 -18.23 3.55
N GLN A 267 5.09 -17.56 3.33
CA GLN A 267 5.48 -16.99 2.05
C GLN A 267 6.68 -17.74 1.48
N ALA A 268 6.51 -18.35 0.30
CA ALA A 268 7.63 -18.92 -0.44
C ALA A 268 8.51 -17.83 -1.05
N ILE A 269 9.81 -18.03 -1.00
CA ILE A 269 10.83 -17.16 -1.60
C ILE A 269 11.52 -17.93 -2.73
N PHE A 270 11.73 -17.29 -3.86
CA PHE A 270 12.57 -17.88 -4.92
C PHE A 270 13.99 -18.13 -4.41
N LYS A 271 14.36 -19.40 -4.42
CA LYS A 271 15.65 -19.91 -3.91
C LYS A 271 16.76 -19.66 -4.92
N VAL A 272 17.00 -18.40 -5.25
CA VAL A 272 18.07 -18.01 -6.19
C VAL A 272 19.39 -17.73 -5.45
N PRO A 273 20.55 -17.89 -6.12
CA PRO A 273 21.87 -17.78 -5.48
C PRO A 273 22.06 -16.49 -4.70
N ILE A 274 21.65 -15.33 -5.24
CA ILE A 274 21.81 -14.04 -4.58
C ILE A 274 21.03 -13.96 -3.25
N VAL A 275 19.85 -14.57 -3.16
CA VAL A 275 19.05 -14.58 -1.91
C VAL A 275 19.74 -15.43 -0.85
N LEU A 276 20.25 -16.61 -1.24
CA LEU A 276 20.94 -17.52 -0.30
C LEU A 276 22.25 -16.91 0.21
N GLU A 277 23.02 -16.29 -0.68
CA GLU A 277 24.25 -15.57 -0.34
C GLU A 277 23.98 -14.43 0.64
N LEU A 278 23.01 -13.58 0.34
CA LEU A 278 22.63 -12.45 1.22
C LEU A 278 22.13 -12.94 2.56
N TYR A 279 21.34 -14.02 2.59
CA TYR A 279 20.85 -14.57 3.85
C TYR A 279 22.01 -15.07 4.72
N LYS A 280 22.99 -15.77 4.15
CA LYS A 280 24.20 -16.20 4.85
C LYS A 280 24.98 -14.99 5.41
N LYS A 281 25.26 -14.00 4.56
CA LYS A 281 25.96 -12.76 4.98
C LYS A 281 25.19 -12.01 6.08
N HIS A 282 23.88 -11.96 5.96
CA HIS A 282 23.04 -11.30 6.94
C HIS A 282 23.12 -12.00 8.31
N LYS A 283 23.07 -13.33 8.36
CA LYS A 283 23.29 -14.10 9.61
C LYS A 283 24.66 -13.84 10.21
N GLU A 284 25.72 -13.83 9.39
CA GLU A 284 27.08 -13.53 9.83
C GLU A 284 27.18 -12.11 10.42
N ASN A 285 26.53 -11.14 9.82
CA ASN A 285 26.46 -9.77 10.33
C ASN A 285 25.75 -9.69 11.68
N LEU A 286 24.62 -10.38 11.84
CA LEU A 286 23.92 -10.46 13.13
C LEU A 286 24.77 -11.13 14.21
N MET A 287 25.44 -12.24 13.90
CA MET A 287 26.37 -12.90 14.83
C MET A 287 27.53 -11.98 15.23
N ARG A 288 28.06 -11.17 14.28
CA ARG A 288 29.11 -10.19 14.55
C ARG A 288 28.64 -9.09 15.51
N LEU A 289 27.40 -8.59 15.33
CA LEU A 289 26.78 -7.62 16.24
C LEU A 289 26.54 -8.22 17.64
N GLU A 290 26.14 -9.48 17.72
CA GLU A 290 25.98 -10.18 18.99
C GLU A 290 27.29 -10.32 19.75
N ARG A 291 28.34 -10.81 19.09
CA ARG A 291 29.68 -10.94 19.70
C ARG A 291 30.20 -9.60 20.24
N ARG A 292 29.82 -8.48 19.61
CA ARG A 292 30.15 -7.10 20.03
C ARG A 292 29.22 -6.55 21.10
N GLY A 293 28.22 -7.32 21.59
CA GLY A 293 27.25 -6.86 22.56
C GLY A 293 26.31 -5.74 22.08
N LYS A 294 26.26 -5.49 20.76
CA LYS A 294 25.47 -4.38 20.20
C LYS A 294 24.00 -4.72 20.00
N ILE A 295 23.61 -5.97 19.82
CA ILE A 295 22.23 -6.38 19.56
C ILE A 295 21.30 -5.99 20.70
N LYS A 296 20.27 -5.20 20.40
CA LYS A 296 19.25 -4.77 21.37
C LYS A 296 18.03 -5.68 21.42
N ASN A 297 17.76 -6.45 20.36
CA ASN A 297 16.70 -7.46 20.33
C ASN A 297 17.20 -8.71 19.60
N LYS A 298 17.33 -9.83 20.32
CA LYS A 298 17.86 -11.11 19.78
C LYS A 298 16.87 -11.82 18.84
N HIS A 299 15.58 -11.46 18.89
CA HIS A 299 14.56 -12.08 18.06
C HIS A 299 14.44 -11.45 16.67
N ALA A 300 14.69 -10.14 16.54
CA ALA A 300 14.56 -9.42 15.29
C ALA A 300 15.52 -9.97 14.21
N LEU A 301 14.99 -10.24 13.03
CA LEU A 301 15.82 -10.59 11.86
C LEU A 301 16.58 -9.38 11.36
N PHE A 302 15.93 -8.22 11.29
CA PHE A 302 16.53 -6.98 10.78
C PHE A 302 16.90 -6.03 11.89
N SER A 303 18.19 -5.81 12.06
CA SER A 303 18.77 -4.92 13.09
C SER A 303 19.79 -3.97 12.43
N SER A 304 19.78 -2.71 12.87
CA SER A 304 20.71 -1.69 12.39
C SER A 304 22.16 -2.09 12.69
N MET A 305 23.01 -2.05 11.66
CA MET A 305 24.44 -2.35 11.79
C MET A 305 25.17 -1.34 12.68
N HIS A 306 24.65 -0.13 12.84
CA HIS A 306 25.24 0.91 13.68
C HIS A 306 24.80 0.81 15.13
N THR A 307 23.48 0.74 15.36
CA THR A 307 22.89 0.86 16.70
C THR A 307 22.51 -0.49 17.33
N GLY A 308 22.42 -1.57 16.54
CA GLY A 308 21.92 -2.89 16.97
C GLY A 308 20.43 -2.91 17.31
N LYS A 309 19.71 -1.79 17.14
CA LYS A 309 18.25 -1.71 17.34
C LYS A 309 17.52 -2.36 16.16
N PRO A 310 16.35 -2.97 16.37
CA PRO A 310 15.49 -3.41 15.28
C PRO A 310 15.19 -2.27 14.30
N ILE A 311 15.13 -2.59 13.01
CA ILE A 311 14.84 -1.61 11.96
C ILE A 311 13.32 -1.39 11.86
N THR A 312 12.87 -0.14 12.06
CA THR A 312 11.47 0.26 11.87
C THR A 312 11.13 0.38 10.38
N GLY A 313 9.84 0.37 10.05
CA GLY A 313 9.40 0.57 8.67
C GLY A 313 9.82 1.93 8.09
N MET A 314 9.91 2.98 8.93
CA MET A 314 10.42 4.29 8.50
C MET A 314 11.93 4.21 8.21
N ALA A 315 12.71 3.68 9.13
CA ALA A 315 14.16 3.52 8.93
C ALA A 315 14.50 2.60 7.75
N TYR A 316 13.66 1.59 7.48
CA TYR A 316 13.78 0.77 6.27
C TYR A 316 13.53 1.60 5.01
N TRP A 317 12.50 2.43 5.02
CA TRP A 317 12.16 3.30 3.88
C TRP A 317 13.26 4.34 3.58
N GLU A 318 13.81 4.98 4.60
CA GLU A 318 14.93 5.93 4.45
C GLU A 318 16.14 5.27 3.79
N ARG A 319 16.54 4.07 4.26
CA ARG A 319 17.63 3.30 3.68
C ARG A 319 17.33 2.85 2.26
N PHE A 320 16.11 2.42 2.00
CA PHE A 320 15.67 2.06 0.64
C PHE A 320 15.77 3.26 -0.30
N THR A 321 15.40 4.45 0.15
CA THR A 321 15.51 5.69 -0.65
C THR A 321 16.97 5.97 -0.98
N LYS A 322 17.88 5.87 0.01
CA LYS A 322 19.32 6.01 -0.23
C LYS A 322 19.85 5.00 -1.26
N VAL A 323 19.44 3.73 -1.16
CA VAL A 323 19.80 2.69 -2.14
C VAL A 323 19.26 3.05 -3.52
N LYS A 324 18.02 3.50 -3.61
CA LYS A 324 17.39 3.92 -4.87
C LYS A 324 18.17 5.06 -5.53
N ASP A 325 18.49 6.09 -4.76
CA ASP A 325 19.20 7.26 -5.27
C ASP A 325 20.58 6.86 -5.78
N LYS A 326 21.33 6.03 -5.03
CA LYS A 326 22.62 5.51 -5.47
C LYS A 326 22.53 4.59 -6.69
N PHE A 327 21.49 3.77 -6.77
CA PHE A 327 21.24 2.93 -7.93
C PHE A 327 20.99 3.77 -9.19
N LEU A 328 20.20 4.84 -9.09
CA LEU A 328 19.96 5.76 -10.20
C LEU A 328 21.22 6.54 -10.58
N GLU A 329 22.07 6.89 -9.61
CA GLU A 329 23.35 7.56 -9.87
C GLU A 329 24.34 6.68 -10.66
N ILE A 330 24.32 5.36 -10.44
CA ILE A 330 25.17 4.40 -11.17
C ILE A 330 24.74 4.27 -12.64
N LEU A 331 23.45 4.44 -12.92
CA LEU A 331 22.92 4.40 -14.28
C LEU A 331 23.18 5.76 -14.94
N GLU A 332 23.79 5.76 -16.11
CA GLU A 332 24.03 7.01 -16.83
C GLU A 332 22.73 7.69 -17.25
N PRO A 333 22.57 9.03 -17.04
CA PRO A 333 21.31 9.73 -17.31
C PRO A 333 20.78 9.62 -18.75
N ASN A 334 21.65 9.35 -19.71
CA ASN A 334 21.31 9.19 -21.13
C ASN A 334 20.90 7.76 -21.51
N GLU A 335 21.06 6.81 -20.60
CA GLU A 335 20.68 5.42 -20.86
C GLU A 335 19.15 5.25 -20.79
N LYS A 336 18.63 4.33 -21.61
CA LYS A 336 17.19 4.01 -21.63
C LYS A 336 16.68 3.54 -20.27
N ASP A 337 17.51 2.83 -19.52
CA ASP A 337 17.15 2.31 -18.19
C ASP A 337 16.99 3.44 -17.17
N TYR A 338 17.88 4.42 -17.15
CA TYR A 338 17.74 5.61 -16.31
C TYR A 338 16.45 6.38 -16.62
N GLN A 339 16.22 6.67 -17.91
CA GLN A 339 15.03 7.39 -18.36
C GLN A 339 13.75 6.64 -18.00
N PHE A 340 13.73 5.31 -18.18
CA PHE A 340 12.60 4.48 -17.79
C PHE A 340 12.35 4.51 -16.27
N LEU A 341 13.39 4.32 -15.46
CA LEU A 341 13.28 4.24 -14.00
C LEU A 341 12.96 5.59 -13.35
N THR A 342 13.25 6.71 -14.02
CA THR A 342 12.93 8.06 -13.55
C THR A 342 11.62 8.61 -14.12
N SER A 343 11.06 7.97 -15.16
CA SER A 343 9.80 8.40 -15.80
C SER A 343 8.59 8.39 -14.86
N LYS A 344 8.61 7.51 -13.85
CA LYS A 344 7.51 7.32 -12.89
C LYS A 344 8.06 7.17 -11.46
N SER A 345 7.25 7.53 -10.47
CA SER A 345 7.64 7.36 -9.07
C SER A 345 7.59 5.88 -8.64
N TRP A 346 8.54 5.45 -7.82
CA TRP A 346 8.56 4.14 -7.20
C TRP A 346 9.19 4.14 -5.80
N SER A 347 8.83 3.14 -5.03
CA SER A 347 9.26 2.97 -3.65
C SER A 347 9.38 1.49 -3.30
N THR A 348 9.44 1.14 -2.03
CA THR A 348 9.54 -0.26 -1.55
C THR A 348 8.50 -1.23 -2.15
N HIS A 349 7.39 -0.73 -2.69
CA HIS A 349 6.39 -1.57 -3.41
C HIS A 349 6.88 -2.12 -4.74
N ILE A 350 7.96 -1.56 -5.33
CA ILE A 350 8.53 -2.03 -6.59
C ILE A 350 8.91 -3.52 -6.52
N GLY A 351 9.51 -3.98 -5.39
CA GLY A 351 9.88 -5.37 -5.23
C GLY A 351 8.70 -6.34 -5.33
N ARG A 352 7.52 -5.93 -4.84
CA ARG A 352 6.29 -6.72 -4.96
C ARG A 352 5.77 -6.77 -6.40
N GLY A 353 5.94 -5.69 -7.16
CA GLY A 353 5.65 -5.65 -8.60
C GLY A 353 6.60 -6.56 -9.39
N ILE A 354 7.90 -6.48 -9.12
CA ILE A 354 8.92 -7.36 -9.70
C ILE A 354 8.56 -8.84 -9.48
N TYR A 355 8.24 -9.22 -8.23
CA TYR A 355 7.81 -10.58 -7.91
C TYR A 355 6.56 -11.00 -8.70
N THR A 356 5.57 -10.11 -8.81
CA THR A 356 4.35 -10.36 -9.59
C THR A 356 4.68 -10.66 -11.04
N ASN A 357 5.52 -9.82 -11.65
CA ASN A 357 5.91 -9.97 -13.04
C ASN A 357 6.73 -11.24 -13.28
N MET A 358 7.58 -11.63 -12.33
CA MET A 358 8.25 -12.94 -12.41
C MET A 358 7.24 -14.11 -12.41
N LEU A 359 6.22 -14.08 -11.54
CA LEU A 359 5.21 -15.13 -11.50
C LEU A 359 4.43 -15.22 -12.82
N VAL A 360 4.06 -14.07 -13.38
CA VAL A 360 3.30 -14.03 -14.63
C VAL A 360 4.15 -14.39 -15.83
N PHE A 361 5.30 -13.73 -16.01
CA PHE A 361 6.08 -13.80 -17.25
C PHE A 361 7.07 -14.96 -17.29
N LEU A 362 7.62 -15.38 -16.15
CA LEU A 362 8.53 -16.54 -16.12
C LEU A 362 7.79 -17.85 -15.86
N LEU A 363 6.73 -17.82 -15.05
CA LEU A 363 6.00 -19.03 -14.68
C LEU A 363 4.64 -19.18 -15.38
N GLY A 364 4.17 -18.16 -16.11
CA GLY A 364 2.89 -18.18 -16.81
C GLY A 364 1.66 -18.22 -15.88
N TRP A 365 1.79 -17.72 -14.63
CA TRP A 365 0.74 -17.83 -13.66
C TRP A 365 -0.42 -16.87 -13.94
N SER A 366 -1.64 -17.37 -13.72
CA SER A 366 -2.86 -16.58 -13.79
C SER A 366 -2.97 -15.56 -12.63
N ALA A 367 -3.82 -14.55 -12.78
CA ALA A 367 -4.09 -13.56 -11.74
C ALA A 367 -4.51 -14.20 -10.40
N SER A 368 -5.29 -15.29 -10.45
CA SER A 368 -5.72 -16.03 -9.26
C SER A 368 -4.53 -16.68 -8.54
N GLN A 369 -3.66 -17.37 -9.27
CA GLN A 369 -2.45 -17.99 -8.72
C GLN A 369 -1.52 -16.95 -8.10
N VAL A 370 -1.31 -15.81 -8.80
CA VAL A 370 -0.51 -14.69 -8.31
C VAL A 370 -1.09 -14.09 -7.01
N THR A 371 -2.43 -13.95 -6.94
CA THR A 371 -3.12 -13.45 -5.73
C THR A 371 -2.86 -14.37 -4.53
N VAL A 372 -2.95 -15.67 -4.72
CA VAL A 372 -2.64 -16.65 -3.68
C VAL A 372 -1.18 -16.57 -3.25
N ALA A 373 -0.24 -16.60 -4.20
CA ALA A 373 1.20 -16.55 -3.92
C ALA A 373 1.63 -15.26 -3.18
N ARG A 374 0.97 -14.14 -3.45
CA ARG A 374 1.22 -12.86 -2.80
C ARG A 374 0.48 -12.72 -1.45
N GLY A 375 -0.48 -13.61 -1.15
CA GLY A 375 -1.34 -13.48 0.01
C GLY A 375 -2.23 -12.25 -0.03
N ASP A 376 -2.67 -11.82 -1.22
CA ASP A 376 -3.64 -10.75 -1.36
C ASP A 376 -5.06 -11.27 -1.10
N SER A 377 -5.94 -10.40 -0.64
CA SER A 377 -7.36 -10.69 -0.45
C SER A 377 -8.21 -10.32 -1.68
N ASP A 378 -7.64 -9.56 -2.62
CA ASP A 378 -8.34 -9.07 -3.81
C ASP A 378 -7.53 -9.36 -5.08
N ILE A 379 -8.16 -10.07 -6.01
CA ILE A 379 -7.58 -10.43 -7.30
C ILE A 379 -7.24 -9.20 -8.16
N GLN A 380 -7.96 -8.09 -7.97
CA GLN A 380 -7.69 -6.84 -8.70
C GLN A 380 -6.31 -6.24 -8.38
N SER A 381 -5.81 -6.49 -7.16
CA SER A 381 -4.43 -6.10 -6.81
C SER A 381 -3.40 -6.79 -7.69
N ALA A 382 -3.64 -8.03 -8.11
CA ALA A 382 -2.75 -8.76 -9.02
C ALA A 382 -3.00 -8.35 -10.48
N GLN A 383 -4.27 -8.27 -10.89
CA GLN A 383 -4.67 -7.87 -12.25
C GLN A 383 -4.07 -6.53 -12.67
N SER A 384 -3.98 -5.57 -11.73
CA SER A 384 -3.42 -4.26 -12.03
C SER A 384 -1.98 -4.27 -12.57
N TYR A 385 -1.23 -5.33 -12.30
CA TYR A 385 0.12 -5.51 -12.83
C TYR A 385 0.14 -6.33 -14.11
N ILE A 386 -0.89 -7.15 -14.35
CA ILE A 386 -0.94 -8.12 -15.43
C ILE A 386 -1.51 -7.52 -16.70
N GLU A 387 -2.58 -6.71 -16.60
CA GLU A 387 -3.37 -6.30 -17.76
C GLU A 387 -2.56 -5.50 -18.79
N GLU A 388 -1.74 -4.57 -18.37
CA GLU A 388 -1.04 -3.66 -19.28
C GLU A 388 0.18 -4.31 -19.97
N GLN A 389 0.94 -5.10 -19.24
CA GLN A 389 2.14 -5.75 -19.76
C GLN A 389 1.84 -7.05 -20.49
N ASN A 390 0.78 -7.76 -20.11
CA ASN A 390 0.40 -9.03 -20.74
C ASN A 390 -0.10 -8.83 -22.16
N VAL A 391 -0.94 -7.83 -22.41
CA VAL A 391 -1.44 -7.52 -23.76
C VAL A 391 -0.29 -7.16 -24.69
N LYS A 392 0.65 -6.33 -24.22
CA LYS A 392 1.81 -5.90 -25.01
C LYS A 392 2.73 -7.07 -25.36
N LYS A 393 3.09 -7.87 -24.37
CA LYS A 393 3.97 -9.03 -24.57
C LYS A 393 3.32 -10.12 -25.42
N GLN A 394 2.06 -10.48 -25.15
CA GLN A 394 1.33 -11.47 -25.96
C GLN A 394 1.12 -10.97 -27.40
N THR A 395 0.96 -9.67 -27.60
CA THR A 395 0.87 -9.09 -28.93
C THR A 395 2.22 -9.20 -29.65
N GLU A 396 3.33 -8.89 -28.98
CA GLU A 396 4.69 -9.01 -29.55
C GLU A 396 5.02 -10.48 -29.88
N GLU A 397 4.73 -11.42 -28.96
CA GLU A 397 4.91 -12.87 -29.19
C GLU A 397 4.02 -13.38 -30.33
N ALA A 398 2.76 -12.95 -30.39
CA ALA A 398 1.85 -13.32 -31.47
C ALA A 398 2.34 -12.79 -32.82
N VAL A 399 2.83 -11.55 -32.88
CA VAL A 399 3.43 -10.97 -34.09
C VAL A 399 4.65 -11.77 -34.53
N GLU A 400 5.54 -12.19 -33.61
CA GLU A 400 6.70 -13.03 -33.96
C GLU A 400 6.27 -14.42 -34.46
N ILE A 401 5.28 -15.05 -33.82
CA ILE A 401 4.75 -16.35 -34.26
C ILE A 401 4.13 -16.24 -35.64
N ILE A 402 3.31 -15.21 -35.88
CA ILE A 402 2.70 -14.96 -37.19
C ILE A 402 3.75 -14.66 -38.25
N ALA A 403 4.77 -13.85 -37.91
CA ALA A 403 5.86 -13.55 -38.85
C ALA A 403 6.65 -14.81 -39.23
N ARG A 404 7.01 -15.66 -38.24
CA ARG A 404 7.69 -16.94 -38.47
C ARG A 404 6.84 -17.90 -39.33
N ALA A 405 5.54 -18.04 -39.00
CA ALA A 405 4.62 -18.86 -39.77
C ALA A 405 4.45 -18.36 -41.21
N THR A 406 4.41 -17.05 -41.41
CA THR A 406 4.31 -16.42 -42.72
C THR A 406 5.59 -16.68 -43.56
N ILE A 407 6.78 -16.56 -42.94
CA ILE A 407 8.04 -16.83 -43.60
C ILE A 407 8.12 -18.33 -43.98
N GLN A 408 7.68 -19.23 -43.10
CA GLN A 408 7.67 -20.66 -43.35
C GLN A 408 6.69 -21.03 -44.45
N ALA A 409 5.48 -20.45 -44.45
CA ALA A 409 4.49 -20.62 -45.53
C ALA A 409 5.04 -20.10 -46.88
N ASN A 410 5.66 -18.92 -46.90
CA ASN A 410 6.26 -18.38 -48.10
C ASN A 410 7.41 -19.21 -48.64
N ARG A 411 8.19 -19.91 -47.76
CA ARG A 411 9.24 -20.85 -48.18
C ARG A 411 8.68 -22.15 -48.75
N GLN A 412 7.55 -22.62 -48.23
CA GLN A 412 6.90 -23.87 -48.70
C GLN A 412 6.11 -23.67 -50.00
N TYR A 413 5.54 -22.46 -50.23
CA TYR A 413 4.64 -22.19 -51.34
C TYR A 413 5.17 -21.12 -52.27
N THR A 414 6.47 -21.11 -52.55
CA THR A 414 7.16 -20.14 -53.37
C THR A 414 6.83 -20.25 -54.89
N SER A 415 6.13 -21.31 -55.30
CA SER A 415 5.66 -21.41 -56.69
C SER A 415 4.21 -21.88 -56.74
N ILE A 416 3.41 -21.26 -57.59
CA ILE A 416 2.03 -21.66 -57.89
C ILE A 416 2.01 -23.10 -58.47
N GLU A 417 3.13 -23.60 -58.97
CA GLU A 417 3.32 -24.98 -59.43
C GLU A 417 3.31 -26.01 -58.32
N SER A 418 3.82 -25.66 -57.11
CA SER A 418 3.79 -26.57 -55.95
C SER A 418 2.38 -26.73 -55.34
N LEU A 419 1.45 -25.81 -55.61
CA LEU A 419 0.02 -25.91 -55.22
C LEU A 419 -0.82 -26.71 -56.19
N ARG A 420 -0.33 -26.94 -57.44
CA ARG A 420 -1.02 -27.77 -58.44
C ARG A 420 -0.67 -29.24 -58.38
N SER A 421 0.29 -29.61 -57.53
CA SER A 421 0.76 -31.02 -57.30
C SER A 421 0.20 -31.64 -56.02
N LEU A 422 -0.66 -30.92 -55.29
CA LEU A 422 -1.52 -31.42 -54.22
C LEU A 422 -2.93 -31.67 -54.78
#